data_4b9a1f0c4127befa4c535ab07a61d0f8
#
_entry.id   4b9a1f0c4127befa4c535ab07a61d0f8
#
_cell.length_a   1.000
_cell.length_b   1.000
_cell.length_c   1.000
_cell.angle_alpha   90.00
_cell.angle_beta   90.00
_cell.angle_gamma   90.00
#
_symmetry.space_group_name_H-M   'P 1'
#
loop_
_entity.id
_entity.type
_entity.pdbx_description
1 polymer ?
#
loop_
_entity_poly.entity_id
_entity_poly.type
_entity_poly.pdbx_seq_one_letter_code
_entity_poly.pdbx_strand_id
1 'polypeptide(L)'
;GYSVAEPTCYHGINSIGGQAATARRAGDCSIPHYWEAFAGGWLSGAIPLVDNDELVAAPEVRGVCTAEAMKANTRPTVDTSTWEITAVAFGEGGRNYFHCFAKDPESGETTTSAFGTAGP
;
A
#
# COMPACT_ATOMS: atom_id res chain seq x y z
N GLY A 1 -10.60 1.75 -12.94
CA GLY A 1 -10.03 1.45 -11.67
C GLY A 1 -9.13 2.55 -11.14
N TYR A 2 -8.64 2.34 -9.97
CA TYR A 2 -7.70 3.23 -9.31
C TYR A 2 -6.27 2.79 -9.60
N SER A 3 -5.37 3.73 -9.77
CA SER A 3 -3.95 3.41 -9.94
C SER A 3 -3.10 4.41 -9.16
N VAL A 4 -1.92 3.95 -8.76
CA VAL A 4 -0.93 4.80 -8.10
C VAL A 4 -0.06 5.41 -9.18
N ALA A 5 -0.22 6.71 -9.42
CA ALA A 5 0.54 7.41 -10.46
C ALA A 5 1.95 7.76 -9.98
N GLU A 6 2.11 7.98 -8.69
CA GLU A 6 3.39 8.35 -8.09
C GLU A 6 3.60 7.54 -6.82
N PRO A 7 4.85 7.29 -6.44
CA PRO A 7 5.13 6.63 -5.17
C PRO A 7 4.49 7.42 -4.02
N THR A 8 3.77 6.74 -3.17
CA THR A 8 3.15 7.33 -2.00
C THR A 8 3.62 6.55 -0.78
N CYS A 9 4.24 7.25 0.14
CA CYS A 9 4.85 6.67 1.33
C CYS A 9 4.03 6.99 2.57
N TYR A 10 3.98 6.04 3.49
CA TYR A 10 3.12 6.10 4.66
C TYR A 10 3.89 5.74 5.92
N HIS A 11 3.49 6.35 7.01
CA HIS A 11 3.95 5.96 8.34
C HIS A 11 3.38 4.58 8.69
N GLY A 12 3.63 4.12 9.89
CA GLY A 12 3.16 2.81 10.32
C GLY A 12 1.64 2.63 10.21
N ILE A 13 1.22 1.38 10.10
CA ILE A 13 -0.19 1.04 10.05
C ILE A 13 -0.72 0.93 11.48
N ASN A 14 -1.88 1.53 11.71
CA ASN A 14 -2.58 1.49 12.98
C ASN A 14 -3.76 0.54 12.85
N SER A 15 -3.76 -0.53 13.62
CA SER A 15 -4.82 -1.53 13.56
C SER A 15 -5.39 -1.75 14.95
N ILE A 16 -6.70 -1.48 15.10
CA ILE A 16 -7.43 -1.63 16.35
C ILE A 16 -8.55 -2.62 16.11
N GLY A 17 -8.71 -3.59 17.01
CA GLY A 17 -9.75 -4.61 16.85
C GLY A 17 -11.13 -4.02 16.66
N GLY A 18 -11.88 -4.54 15.71
CA GLY A 18 -13.23 -4.08 15.39
C GLY A 18 -13.30 -2.81 14.55
N GLN A 19 -12.16 -2.28 14.14
CA GLN A 19 -12.08 -1.08 13.30
C GLN A 19 -11.24 -1.34 12.08
N ALA A 20 -11.44 -0.55 11.03
CA ALA A 20 -10.59 -0.62 9.86
C ALA A 20 -9.20 -0.12 10.20
N ALA A 21 -8.17 -0.77 9.66
CA ALA A 21 -6.80 -0.29 9.79
C ALA A 21 -6.64 1.05 9.09
N THR A 22 -5.77 1.90 9.62
CA THR A 22 -5.49 3.21 9.06
C THR A 22 -3.99 3.40 8.90
N ALA A 23 -3.61 4.30 7.99
CA ALA A 23 -2.23 4.68 7.81
C ALA A 23 -2.19 6.17 7.46
N ARG A 24 -1.20 6.86 8.00
CA ARG A 24 -1.03 8.29 7.73
C ARG A 24 0.01 8.48 6.64
N ARG A 25 -0.36 9.30 5.67
CA ARG A 25 0.53 9.65 4.58
C ARG A 25 1.74 10.39 5.09
N ALA A 26 2.93 9.99 4.63
CA ALA A 26 4.17 10.67 4.97
C ALA A 26 4.43 11.86 4.05
N GLY A 27 3.76 11.90 2.90
CA GLY A 27 4.00 12.89 1.89
C GLY A 27 5.09 12.45 0.94
N ASP A 28 6.19 13.18 0.92
CA ASP A 28 7.34 12.82 0.08
C ASP A 28 8.04 11.58 0.64
N CYS A 29 8.45 10.66 -0.23
CA CYS A 29 9.13 9.44 0.19
C CYS A 29 10.56 9.68 0.71
N SER A 30 11.06 10.89 0.62
CA SER A 30 12.31 11.28 1.29
C SER A 30 12.12 11.53 2.78
N ILE A 31 10.87 11.59 3.24
CA ILE A 31 10.53 11.70 4.65
C ILE A 31 10.52 10.29 5.24
N PRO A 32 11.01 10.07 6.47
CA PRO A 32 11.02 8.74 7.09
C PRO A 32 9.64 8.09 7.07
N HIS A 33 9.59 6.86 6.55
CA HIS A 33 8.34 6.12 6.38
C HIS A 33 8.60 4.62 6.49
N TYR A 34 7.54 3.83 6.66
CA TYR A 34 7.63 2.38 6.75
C TYR A 34 7.06 1.68 5.53
N TRP A 35 5.98 2.20 4.96
CA TRP A 35 5.24 1.54 3.90
C TRP A 35 5.20 2.40 2.66
N GLU A 36 5.23 1.74 1.52
CA GLU A 36 5.10 2.45 0.24
C GLU A 36 4.01 1.77 -0.58
N ALA A 37 3.10 2.56 -1.14
CA ALA A 37 2.03 2.05 -1.99
C ALA A 37 2.58 1.74 -3.39
N PHE A 38 2.18 0.60 -3.95
CA PHE A 38 2.62 0.20 -5.30
C PHE A 38 1.45 -0.06 -6.24
N ALA A 39 0.23 -0.15 -5.74
CA ALA A 39 -0.97 -0.35 -6.53
C ALA A 39 -2.18 0.07 -5.71
N GLY A 40 -3.34 0.05 -6.32
CA GLY A 40 -4.56 0.36 -5.62
C GLY A 40 -5.80 0.10 -6.46
N GLY A 41 -6.95 0.26 -5.86
CA GLY A 41 -8.23 0.05 -6.53
C GLY A 41 -9.39 0.64 -5.77
N TRP A 42 -10.54 0.71 -6.43
CA TRP A 42 -11.78 1.15 -5.80
C TRP A 42 -12.43 -0.02 -5.08
N LEU A 43 -12.99 0.27 -3.91
CA LEU A 43 -13.84 -0.69 -3.20
C LEU A 43 -15.27 -0.53 -3.69
N SER A 44 -15.98 -1.65 -3.81
CA SER A 44 -17.37 -1.65 -4.30
C SER A 44 -18.37 -1.20 -3.26
N GLY A 45 -17.98 -1.15 -1.99
CA GLY A 45 -18.89 -0.82 -0.90
C GLY A 45 -18.20 -0.13 0.25
N ALA A 46 -18.72 -0.34 1.45
CA ALA A 46 -18.17 0.24 2.67
C ALA A 46 -16.79 -0.36 2.96
N ILE A 47 -15.97 0.42 3.68
CA ILE A 47 -14.67 -0.07 4.14
C ILE A 47 -14.93 -1.18 5.18
N PRO A 48 -14.38 -2.40 4.95
CA PRO A 48 -14.53 -3.47 5.93
C PRO A 48 -13.86 -3.11 7.26
N LEU A 49 -14.52 -3.46 8.36
CA LEU A 49 -13.99 -3.19 9.70
C LEU A 49 -13.05 -4.32 10.12
N VAL A 50 -11.98 -4.49 9.37
CA VAL A 50 -10.99 -5.56 9.55
C VAL A 50 -9.59 -4.94 9.55
N ASP A 51 -8.60 -5.69 10.03
CA ASP A 51 -7.22 -5.24 9.99
C ASP A 51 -6.67 -5.28 8.55
N ASN A 52 -5.46 -4.79 8.40
CA ASN A 52 -4.82 -4.70 7.09
C ASN A 52 -4.54 -6.08 6.47
N ASP A 53 -4.19 -7.07 7.28
CA ASP A 53 -3.90 -8.41 6.75
C ASP A 53 -5.18 -9.13 6.31
N GLU A 54 -6.28 -8.89 6.99
CA GLU A 54 -7.57 -9.41 6.55
C GLU A 54 -8.06 -8.68 5.29
N LEU A 55 -7.81 -7.38 5.21
CA LEU A 55 -8.21 -6.61 4.03
C LEU A 55 -7.48 -7.08 2.78
N VAL A 56 -6.17 -7.32 2.86
CA VAL A 56 -5.40 -7.76 1.69
C VAL A 56 -5.82 -9.15 1.23
N ALA A 57 -6.43 -9.95 2.09
CA ALA A 57 -6.95 -11.26 1.75
C ALA A 57 -8.36 -11.21 1.14
N ALA A 58 -9.04 -10.07 1.22
CA ALA A 58 -10.39 -9.94 0.67
C ALA A 58 -10.38 -10.10 -0.85
N PRO A 59 -11.41 -10.75 -1.43
CA PRO A 59 -11.39 -11.09 -2.85
C PRO A 59 -11.11 -9.94 -3.81
N GLU A 60 -11.71 -8.78 -3.59
CA GLU A 60 -11.52 -7.66 -4.51
C GLU A 60 -10.19 -6.93 -4.31
N VAL A 61 -9.46 -7.23 -3.25
CA VAL A 61 -8.18 -6.62 -2.93
C VAL A 61 -7.01 -7.53 -3.30
N ARG A 62 -7.11 -8.81 -2.97
CA ARG A 62 -6.01 -9.77 -3.18
C ARG A 62 -5.63 -9.93 -4.66
N GLY A 63 -6.58 -9.72 -5.57
CA GLY A 63 -6.32 -9.82 -7.01
C GLY A 63 -5.52 -8.64 -7.55
N VAL A 64 -5.42 -7.55 -6.79
CA VAL A 64 -4.67 -6.35 -7.15
C VAL A 64 -3.35 -6.28 -6.40
N CYS A 65 -3.37 -6.62 -5.11
CA CYS A 65 -2.19 -6.53 -4.24
C CYS A 65 -1.35 -7.81 -4.35
N THR A 66 -0.78 -8.05 -5.50
CA THR A 66 -0.04 -9.28 -5.80
C THR A 66 1.47 -9.03 -5.84
N ALA A 67 2.24 -10.12 -5.66
CA ALA A 67 3.68 -10.07 -5.81
C ALA A 67 4.07 -9.68 -7.23
N GLU A 68 3.30 -10.10 -8.23
CA GLU A 68 3.52 -9.74 -9.63
C GLU A 68 3.37 -8.24 -9.85
N ALA A 69 2.32 -7.63 -9.29
CA ALA A 69 2.11 -6.19 -9.41
C ALA A 69 3.21 -5.42 -8.69
N MET A 70 3.63 -5.90 -7.53
CA MET A 70 4.74 -5.30 -6.80
C MET A 70 6.01 -5.33 -7.62
N LYS A 71 6.35 -6.49 -8.18
CA LYS A 71 7.54 -6.63 -9.00
C LYS A 71 7.50 -5.73 -10.24
N ALA A 72 6.34 -5.65 -10.89
CA ALA A 72 6.18 -4.83 -12.08
C ALA A 72 6.42 -3.34 -11.82
N ASN A 73 6.15 -2.89 -10.60
CA ASN A 73 6.29 -1.49 -10.22
C ASN A 73 7.60 -1.20 -9.47
N THR A 74 8.41 -2.22 -9.21
CA THR A 74 9.69 -2.06 -8.51
C THR A 74 10.74 -1.43 -9.43
N ARG A 75 11.50 -0.49 -8.90
CA ARG A 75 12.62 0.12 -9.63
C ARG A 75 13.67 -0.94 -9.97
N PRO A 76 14.32 -0.86 -11.14
CA PRO A 76 15.26 -1.90 -11.59
C PRO A 76 16.43 -2.16 -10.62
N THR A 77 16.77 -1.20 -9.78
CA THR A 77 17.91 -1.30 -8.86
C THR A 77 17.52 -1.85 -7.49
N VAL A 78 16.24 -2.20 -7.29
CA VAL A 78 15.74 -2.66 -6.00
C VAL A 78 15.19 -4.08 -6.14
N ASP A 79 15.45 -4.92 -5.14
CA ASP A 79 14.89 -6.27 -5.07
C ASP A 79 13.83 -6.28 -3.97
N THR A 80 12.57 -6.41 -4.37
CA THR A 80 11.44 -6.45 -3.44
C THR A 80 10.89 -7.87 -3.27
N SER A 81 11.60 -8.89 -3.72
CA SER A 81 11.08 -10.26 -3.74
C SER A 81 10.72 -10.83 -2.37
N THR A 82 11.30 -10.31 -1.30
CA THR A 82 11.03 -10.75 0.08
C THR A 82 10.16 -9.78 0.87
N TRP A 83 9.66 -8.74 0.22
CA TRP A 83 8.90 -7.69 0.92
C TRP A 83 7.50 -8.15 1.32
N GLU A 84 7.04 -7.63 2.44
CA GLU A 84 5.67 -7.85 2.91
C GLU A 84 4.70 -7.04 2.07
N ILE A 85 3.53 -7.63 1.82
CA ILE A 85 2.42 -6.97 1.14
C ILE A 85 1.23 -6.93 2.09
N THR A 86 0.61 -5.78 2.20
CA THR A 86 -0.65 -5.62 2.91
C THR A 86 -1.50 -4.58 2.19
N ALA A 87 -2.66 -4.24 2.76
CA ALA A 87 -3.53 -3.24 2.17
C ALA A 87 -4.20 -2.41 3.26
N VAL A 88 -4.44 -1.14 2.95
CA VAL A 88 -5.18 -0.24 3.83
C VAL A 88 -6.21 0.49 2.98
N ALA A 89 -7.39 0.70 3.54
CA ALA A 89 -8.50 1.36 2.85
C ALA A 89 -8.65 2.81 3.29
N PHE A 90 -9.15 3.62 2.38
CA PHE A 90 -9.35 5.05 2.57
C PHE A 90 -10.69 5.46 1.97
N GLY A 91 -11.24 6.56 2.48
CA GLY A 91 -12.43 7.16 1.91
C GLY A 91 -12.13 8.53 1.33
N GLU A 92 -12.68 8.83 0.16
CA GLU A 92 -12.50 10.12 -0.48
C GLU A 92 -13.70 10.43 -1.39
N GLY A 93 -14.30 11.59 -1.19
CA GLY A 93 -15.37 12.06 -2.07
C GLY A 93 -16.59 11.14 -2.14
N GLY A 94 -16.91 10.47 -1.05
CA GLY A 94 -18.05 9.54 -1.00
C GLY A 94 -17.74 8.17 -1.59
N ARG A 95 -16.51 7.93 -2.03
CA ARG A 95 -16.06 6.63 -2.53
C ARG A 95 -14.93 6.09 -1.65
N ASN A 96 -14.83 4.78 -1.60
CA ASN A 96 -13.79 4.10 -0.85
C ASN A 96 -12.81 3.43 -1.81
N TYR A 97 -11.54 3.43 -1.44
CA TYR A 97 -10.49 2.83 -2.24
C TYR A 97 -9.47 2.17 -1.31
N PHE A 98 -8.57 1.40 -1.88
CA PHE A 98 -7.48 0.81 -1.11
C PHE A 98 -6.15 1.03 -1.83
N HIS A 99 -5.09 1.09 -1.05
CA HIS A 99 -3.73 0.99 -1.56
C HIS A 99 -3.13 -0.35 -1.15
N CYS A 100 -2.38 -0.94 -2.07
CA CYS A 100 -1.50 -2.05 -1.77
C CYS A 100 -0.19 -1.49 -1.24
N PHE A 101 0.21 -1.91 -0.05
CA PHE A 101 1.40 -1.43 0.62
C PHE A 101 2.48 -2.50 0.64
N ALA A 102 3.72 -2.09 0.47
CA ALA A 102 4.87 -2.97 0.59
C ALA A 102 5.89 -2.40 1.57
N LYS A 103 6.59 -3.29 2.24
CA LYS A 103 7.60 -2.94 3.22
C LYS A 103 8.70 -4.00 3.23
N ASP A 104 9.95 -3.55 3.27
CA ASP A 104 11.08 -4.44 3.49
C ASP A 104 11.03 -4.92 4.95
N PRO A 105 10.87 -6.24 5.19
CA PRO A 105 10.77 -6.75 6.55
C PRO A 105 12.06 -6.61 7.35
N GLU A 106 13.19 -6.41 6.68
CA GLU A 106 14.48 -6.30 7.34
C GLU A 106 14.90 -4.86 7.60
N SER A 107 14.19 -3.89 7.01
CA SER A 107 14.45 -2.49 7.24
C SER A 107 13.41 -1.93 8.21
N GLY A 108 13.83 -0.99 9.03
CA GLY A 108 12.89 -0.20 9.78
C GLY A 108 12.38 0.95 8.92
N GLU A 109 12.42 2.14 9.46
CA GLU A 109 12.08 3.35 8.73
C GLU A 109 13.11 3.61 7.62
N THR A 110 12.65 4.10 6.47
CA THR A 110 13.51 4.43 5.34
C THR A 110 13.13 5.80 4.78
N THR A 111 14.04 6.37 3.99
CA THR A 111 13.83 7.65 3.30
C THR A 111 13.96 7.51 1.80
N THR A 112 13.89 6.28 1.29
CA THR A 112 14.01 5.99 -0.14
C THR A 112 12.72 5.38 -0.68
N SER A 113 12.55 5.42 -2.00
CA SER A 113 11.42 4.82 -2.67
C SER A 113 11.89 3.61 -3.48
N ALA A 114 11.20 2.48 -3.31
CA ALA A 114 11.46 1.27 -4.08
C ALA A 114 10.62 1.23 -5.36
N PHE A 115 9.50 1.94 -5.39
CA PHE A 115 8.58 1.95 -6.53
C PHE A 115 8.69 3.30 -7.21
N GLY A 116 8.66 3.29 -8.47
CA GLY A 116 8.67 4.52 -9.21
C GLY A 116 7.48 4.52 -10.11
N THR A 117 7.02 5.69 -10.35
CA THR A 117 6.45 5.91 -11.62
C THR A 117 7.56 5.57 -12.52
N ALA A 118 7.37 4.74 -13.30
CA ALA A 118 8.32 4.51 -14.26
C ALA A 118 8.52 5.71 -15.10
N GLY A 119 8.36 6.69 -14.62
CA GLY A 119 8.59 7.82 -15.39
C GLY A 119 8.32 7.21 -16.38
N PRO A 120 8.30 7.58 -16.56
CA PRO A 120 7.79 7.59 -17.50
C PRO A 120 7.99 7.28 -17.74
#